data_5a81412743ac0d183563ef523eb6b742
#
_entry.id   5a81412743ac0d183563ef523eb6b742
#
_cell.length_a   1.000
_cell.length_b   1.000
_cell.length_c   1.000
_cell.angle_alpha   90.00
_cell.angle_beta   90.00
_cell.angle_gamma   90.00
#
_symmetry.space_group_name_H-M   'P 1'
#
loop_
_entity.id
_entity.type
_entity.pdbx_description
1 polymer ?
#
loop_
_entity_poly.entity_id
_entity_poly.type
_entity_poly.pdbx_seq_one_letter_code
_entity_poly.pdbx_strand_id
1 'polypeptide(L)'
;MELYDFCPLYRNGEIQPPLHESGEYITDCFTREAVEFIDKHASSPFLLCLSYNAVHSPWQVPEHYVNRLEGRRFHHEDRKVFAAMVLALDDGIGRVMESLRKNGLEENTLFILISDNGSPRGQGIECSTGYEYKDRGNTTMSSPGPFRGYKADTYEGGIRVPYIMSWPSELPQGMVYD
;
A
#
# COMPACT_ATOMS: atom_id res chain seq x y z
N MET A 1 9.10 -13.48 -20.11
CA MET A 1 7.65 -13.44 -19.88
C MET A 1 7.48 -12.76 -18.56
N GLU A 2 7.07 -11.49 -18.58
CA GLU A 2 6.96 -10.70 -17.37
C GLU A 2 5.67 -11.07 -16.65
N LEU A 3 5.71 -11.11 -15.31
CA LEU A 3 4.57 -11.49 -14.47
C LEU A 3 3.30 -10.64 -14.66
N TYR A 4 3.47 -9.46 -15.20
CA TYR A 4 2.38 -8.52 -15.50
C TYR A 4 1.44 -9.02 -16.61
N ASP A 5 1.87 -10.00 -17.43
CA ASP A 5 1.03 -10.59 -18.46
C ASP A 5 -0.06 -11.51 -17.89
N PHE A 6 0.05 -11.90 -16.60
CA PHE A 6 -0.89 -12.84 -15.95
C PHE A 6 -2.01 -12.17 -15.15
N CYS A 7 -1.89 -10.89 -14.84
CA CYS A 7 -2.89 -10.17 -14.04
C CYS A 7 -3.32 -8.88 -14.73
N PRO A 8 -4.22 -8.97 -15.73
CA PRO A 8 -4.70 -7.78 -16.42
C PRO A 8 -5.47 -6.88 -15.44
N LEU A 9 -5.28 -5.57 -15.58
CA LEU A 9 -6.13 -4.60 -14.92
C LEU A 9 -7.45 -4.47 -15.67
N TYR A 10 -8.52 -4.27 -14.92
CA TYR A 10 -9.85 -4.04 -15.48
C TYR A 10 -10.37 -2.68 -15.06
N ARG A 11 -10.99 -1.97 -16.00
CA ARG A 11 -11.76 -0.76 -15.72
C ARG A 11 -13.20 -1.00 -16.18
N ASN A 12 -14.15 -1.04 -15.24
CA ASN A 12 -15.57 -1.30 -15.53
C ASN A 12 -15.82 -2.58 -16.33
N GLY A 13 -15.02 -3.63 -16.08
CA GLY A 13 -15.12 -4.91 -16.78
C GLY A 13 -14.31 -5.01 -18.08
N GLU A 14 -13.69 -3.93 -18.55
CA GLU A 14 -12.84 -3.91 -19.73
C GLU A 14 -11.37 -4.04 -19.37
N ILE A 15 -10.66 -4.90 -20.09
CA ILE A 15 -9.21 -5.09 -19.93
C ILE A 15 -8.49 -3.81 -20.32
N GLN A 16 -7.60 -3.35 -19.46
CA GLN A 16 -6.74 -2.20 -19.73
C GLN A 16 -5.39 -2.66 -20.31
N PRO A 17 -4.71 -1.79 -21.06
CA PRO A 17 -3.34 -2.04 -21.49
C PRO A 17 -2.43 -2.35 -20.29
N PRO A 18 -1.45 -3.25 -20.44
CA PRO A 18 -0.52 -3.57 -19.37
C PRO A 18 0.26 -2.34 -18.88
N LEU A 19 0.40 -2.17 -17.57
CA LEU A 19 1.09 -1.01 -17.00
C LEU A 19 2.57 -0.91 -17.41
N HIS A 20 3.22 -2.02 -17.74
CA HIS A 20 4.60 -2.00 -18.21
C HIS A 20 4.76 -1.27 -19.56
N GLU A 21 3.72 -1.20 -20.41
CA GLU A 21 3.73 -0.43 -21.66
C GLU A 21 3.78 1.08 -21.40
N SER A 22 3.12 1.53 -20.34
CA SER A 22 3.14 2.93 -19.90
C SER A 22 4.30 3.28 -18.99
N GLY A 23 4.94 2.26 -18.38
CA GLY A 23 5.95 2.43 -17.33
C GLY A 23 5.38 2.95 -16.01
N GLU A 24 4.05 2.98 -15.85
CA GLU A 24 3.39 3.46 -14.64
C GLU A 24 3.46 2.40 -13.53
N TYR A 25 3.81 2.82 -12.33
CA TYR A 25 3.81 1.94 -11.16
C TYR A 25 2.38 1.75 -10.64
N ILE A 26 1.99 0.51 -10.31
CA ILE A 26 0.59 0.19 -9.97
C ILE A 26 0.05 1.00 -8.78
N THR A 27 0.87 1.26 -7.76
CA THR A 27 0.48 2.10 -6.61
C THR A 27 0.20 3.54 -7.06
N ASP A 28 1.02 4.09 -7.95
CA ASP A 28 0.81 5.43 -8.52
C ASP A 28 -0.43 5.49 -9.41
N CYS A 29 -0.66 4.42 -10.21
CA CYS A 29 -1.85 4.27 -11.03
C CYS A 29 -3.12 4.29 -10.17
N PHE A 30 -3.21 3.47 -9.13
CA PHE A 30 -4.37 3.44 -8.24
C PHE A 30 -4.58 4.75 -7.51
N THR A 31 -3.49 5.42 -7.11
CA THR A 31 -3.56 6.75 -6.51
C THR A 31 -4.13 7.78 -7.48
N ARG A 32 -3.66 7.78 -8.72
CA ARG A 32 -4.17 8.68 -9.77
C ARG A 32 -5.66 8.47 -10.02
N GLU A 33 -6.08 7.21 -10.19
CA GLU A 33 -7.49 6.86 -10.38
C GLU A 33 -8.37 7.29 -9.21
N ALA A 34 -7.87 7.15 -7.98
CA ALA A 34 -8.59 7.59 -6.78
C ALA A 34 -8.75 9.12 -6.73
N VAL A 35 -7.69 9.86 -7.05
CA VAL A 35 -7.73 11.33 -7.13
C VAL A 35 -8.70 11.80 -8.21
N GLU A 36 -8.61 11.23 -9.41
CA GLU A 36 -9.55 11.54 -10.51
C GLU A 36 -11.00 11.22 -10.14
N PHE A 37 -11.23 10.12 -9.42
CA PHE A 37 -12.56 9.75 -8.92
C PHE A 37 -13.09 10.79 -7.93
N ILE A 38 -12.29 11.22 -6.96
CA ILE A 38 -12.66 12.23 -5.96
C ILE A 38 -13.00 13.56 -6.67
N ASP A 39 -12.13 14.02 -7.55
CA ASP A 39 -12.31 15.28 -8.27
C ASP A 39 -13.61 15.28 -9.10
N LYS A 40 -13.90 14.16 -9.75
CA LYS A 40 -15.11 13.99 -10.57
C LYS A 40 -16.39 13.94 -9.74
N HIS A 41 -16.34 13.40 -8.51
CA HIS A 41 -17.51 13.19 -7.67
C HIS A 41 -17.59 14.17 -6.48
N ALA A 42 -16.80 15.24 -6.50
CA ALA A 42 -16.73 16.21 -5.41
C ALA A 42 -18.07 16.88 -5.03
N SER A 43 -19.04 16.89 -5.93
CA SER A 43 -20.36 17.49 -5.70
C SER A 43 -21.45 16.51 -5.26
N SER A 44 -21.11 15.25 -5.02
CA SER A 44 -22.06 14.19 -4.65
C SER A 44 -21.48 13.25 -3.59
N PRO A 45 -22.33 12.63 -2.74
CA PRO A 45 -21.86 11.60 -1.83
C PRO A 45 -21.25 10.42 -2.59
N PHE A 46 -20.14 9.87 -2.07
CA PHE A 46 -19.49 8.70 -2.63
C PHE A 46 -18.94 7.77 -1.56
N LEU A 47 -18.68 6.53 -1.95
CA LEU A 47 -17.85 5.57 -1.24
C LEU A 47 -16.69 5.18 -2.14
N LEU A 48 -15.47 5.36 -1.68
CA LEU A 48 -14.26 4.93 -2.37
C LEU A 48 -13.55 3.86 -1.53
N CYS A 49 -13.40 2.66 -2.07
CA CYS A 49 -12.57 1.62 -1.50
C CYS A 49 -11.31 1.50 -2.35
N LEU A 50 -10.19 1.94 -1.80
CA LEU A 50 -8.88 1.98 -2.48
C LEU A 50 -7.99 0.87 -1.94
N SER A 51 -7.98 -0.26 -2.64
CA SER A 51 -7.23 -1.45 -2.24
C SER A 51 -5.86 -1.49 -2.91
N TYR A 52 -4.86 -0.95 -2.23
CA TYR A 52 -3.48 -0.99 -2.72
C TYR A 52 -2.87 -2.40 -2.64
N ASN A 53 -2.07 -2.76 -3.63
CA ASN A 53 -1.23 -3.97 -3.61
C ASN A 53 0.01 -3.81 -2.72
N ALA A 54 0.52 -2.59 -2.60
CA ALA A 54 1.66 -2.30 -1.76
C ALA A 54 1.30 -2.58 -0.28
N VAL A 55 2.12 -3.28 0.43
CA VAL A 55 3.51 -3.68 0.16
C VAL A 55 3.64 -5.20 -0.06
N HIS A 56 2.65 -5.83 -0.71
CA HIS A 56 2.70 -7.25 -1.03
C HIS A 56 3.79 -7.55 -2.06
N SER A 57 4.34 -8.75 -2.02
CA SER A 57 5.25 -9.25 -3.07
C SER A 57 4.52 -9.42 -4.42
N PRO A 58 5.22 -9.30 -5.55
CA PRO A 58 6.67 -9.09 -5.70
C PRO A 58 7.09 -7.69 -5.29
N TRP A 59 8.24 -7.58 -4.63
CA TRP A 59 8.75 -6.28 -4.17
C TRP A 59 9.41 -5.54 -5.33
N GLN A 60 8.65 -4.64 -5.90
CA GLN A 60 9.04 -3.82 -7.03
C GLN A 60 8.61 -2.39 -6.78
N VAL A 61 9.49 -1.45 -7.06
CA VAL A 61 9.21 -0.03 -6.87
C VAL A 61 10.12 0.79 -7.79
N PRO A 62 9.64 1.90 -8.35
CA PRO A 62 10.47 2.79 -9.16
C PRO A 62 11.69 3.32 -8.39
N GLU A 63 12.79 3.49 -9.10
CA GLU A 63 14.09 3.88 -8.53
C GLU A 63 14.03 5.21 -7.75
N HIS A 64 13.21 6.15 -8.19
CA HIS A 64 13.09 7.44 -7.50
C HIS A 64 12.60 7.31 -6.05
N TYR A 65 11.81 6.27 -5.70
CA TYR A 65 11.45 5.97 -4.31
C TYR A 65 12.63 5.38 -3.55
N VAL A 66 13.41 4.50 -4.18
CA VAL A 66 14.61 3.91 -3.59
C VAL A 66 15.66 4.99 -3.28
N ASN A 67 15.82 5.95 -4.19
CA ASN A 67 16.78 7.06 -4.05
C ASN A 67 16.45 7.98 -2.85
N ARG A 68 15.20 8.09 -2.44
CA ARG A 68 14.81 8.83 -1.22
C ARG A 68 15.32 8.19 0.07
N LEU A 69 15.77 6.95 0.01
CA LEU A 69 16.36 6.22 1.14
C LEU A 69 17.90 6.18 1.11
N GLU A 70 18.54 6.96 0.24
CA GLU A 70 19.99 7.08 0.22
C GLU A 70 20.54 7.57 1.57
N GLY A 71 21.68 7.03 1.97
CA GLY A 71 22.29 7.31 3.26
C GLY A 71 21.66 6.60 4.46
N ARG A 72 20.52 5.96 4.32
CA ARG A 72 19.92 5.13 5.35
C ARG A 72 20.52 3.72 5.33
N ARG A 73 20.74 3.13 6.51
CA ARG A 73 21.25 1.76 6.63
C ARG A 73 20.11 0.77 6.73
N PHE A 74 20.18 -0.26 5.88
CA PHE A 74 19.27 -1.41 5.90
C PHE A 74 20.10 -2.68 6.09
N HIS A 75 19.51 -3.68 6.76
CA HIS A 75 20.19 -4.97 6.94
C HIS A 75 20.26 -5.79 5.65
N HIS A 76 19.34 -5.54 4.70
CA HIS A 76 19.24 -6.19 3.39
C HIS A 76 18.72 -5.19 2.35
N GLU A 77 19.12 -5.39 1.09
CA GLU A 77 18.60 -4.60 -0.04
C GLU A 77 17.08 -4.75 -0.19
N ASP A 78 16.55 -5.97 -0.01
CA ASP A 78 15.10 -6.22 -0.07
C ASP A 78 14.33 -5.38 0.98
N ARG A 79 14.93 -5.17 2.16
CA ARG A 79 14.35 -4.29 3.19
C ARG A 79 14.31 -2.83 2.73
N LYS A 80 15.30 -2.39 1.96
CA LYS A 80 15.32 -1.05 1.36
C LYS A 80 14.22 -0.92 0.31
N VAL A 81 14.06 -1.93 -0.56
CA VAL A 81 12.98 -1.97 -1.58
C VAL A 81 11.62 -1.96 -0.90
N PHE A 82 11.41 -2.80 0.12
CA PHE A 82 10.17 -2.81 0.90
C PHE A 82 9.86 -1.45 1.53
N ALA A 83 10.87 -0.80 2.13
CA ALA A 83 10.72 0.54 2.69
C ALA A 83 10.37 1.59 1.62
N ALA A 84 10.93 1.46 0.42
CA ALA A 84 10.60 2.33 -0.71
C ALA A 84 9.15 2.11 -1.21
N MET A 85 8.64 0.86 -1.17
CA MET A 85 7.21 0.59 -1.43
C MET A 85 6.30 1.23 -0.38
N VAL A 86 6.71 1.23 0.90
CA VAL A 86 5.98 1.94 1.97
C VAL A 86 5.95 3.45 1.69
N LEU A 87 7.06 4.04 1.23
CA LEU A 87 7.08 5.46 0.85
C LEU A 87 6.13 5.76 -0.31
N ALA A 88 6.07 4.90 -1.32
CA ALA A 88 5.15 5.07 -2.44
C ALA A 88 3.68 5.01 -1.98
N LEU A 89 3.37 4.09 -1.07
CA LEU A 89 2.05 3.98 -0.46
C LEU A 89 1.69 5.23 0.35
N ASP A 90 2.60 5.70 1.18
CA ASP A 90 2.42 6.89 2.02
C ASP A 90 2.20 8.16 1.17
N ASP A 91 3.01 8.34 0.13
CA ASP A 91 2.82 9.43 -0.86
C ASP A 91 1.45 9.33 -1.54
N GLY A 92 1.01 8.12 -1.90
CA GLY A 92 -0.30 7.88 -2.49
C GLY A 92 -1.44 8.29 -1.56
N ILE A 93 -1.37 7.89 -0.30
CA ILE A 93 -2.32 8.29 0.75
C ILE A 93 -2.33 9.81 0.89
N GLY A 94 -1.16 10.44 0.95
CA GLY A 94 -1.03 11.90 1.04
C GLY A 94 -1.71 12.61 -0.12
N ARG A 95 -1.57 12.11 -1.35
CA ARG A 95 -2.22 12.67 -2.55
C ARG A 95 -3.74 12.54 -2.51
N VAL A 96 -4.27 11.43 -2.01
CA VAL A 96 -5.71 11.22 -1.81
C VAL A 96 -6.25 12.21 -0.79
N MET A 97 -5.60 12.36 0.36
CA MET A 97 -5.98 13.34 1.39
C MET A 97 -5.92 14.78 0.86
N GLU A 98 -4.90 15.11 0.08
CA GLU A 98 -4.78 16.44 -0.53
C GLU A 98 -5.90 16.72 -1.55
N SER A 99 -6.35 15.71 -2.32
CA SER A 99 -7.50 15.85 -3.21
C SER A 99 -8.79 16.11 -2.43
N LEU A 100 -9.02 15.41 -1.32
CA LEU A 100 -10.16 15.69 -0.43
C LEU A 100 -10.12 17.13 0.09
N ARG A 101 -8.95 17.61 0.52
CA ARG A 101 -8.76 18.98 1.01
C ARG A 101 -9.02 20.04 -0.07
N LYS A 102 -8.45 19.87 -1.26
CA LYS A 102 -8.63 20.77 -2.40
C LYS A 102 -10.10 20.91 -2.83
N ASN A 103 -10.86 19.83 -2.72
CA ASN A 103 -12.27 19.78 -3.03
C ASN A 103 -13.18 20.23 -1.87
N GLY A 104 -12.62 20.61 -0.71
CA GLY A 104 -13.38 21.02 0.47
C GLY A 104 -14.15 19.88 1.14
N LEU A 105 -13.72 18.64 0.93
CA LEU A 105 -14.39 17.43 1.42
C LEU A 105 -13.80 16.88 2.71
N GLU A 106 -12.60 17.31 3.12
CA GLU A 106 -11.83 16.76 4.23
C GLU A 106 -12.66 16.74 5.54
N GLU A 107 -13.33 17.85 5.85
CA GLU A 107 -14.13 17.99 7.08
C GLU A 107 -15.33 17.03 7.15
N ASN A 108 -15.90 16.69 5.99
CA ASN A 108 -17.10 15.85 5.87
C ASN A 108 -16.83 14.49 5.23
N THR A 109 -15.62 13.95 5.41
CA THR A 109 -15.24 12.62 4.92
C THR A 109 -14.74 11.75 6.06
N LEU A 110 -15.38 10.59 6.24
CA LEU A 110 -14.80 9.53 7.07
C LEU A 110 -13.70 8.84 6.26
N PHE A 111 -12.45 9.11 6.61
CA PHE A 111 -11.28 8.48 6.05
C PHE A 111 -10.82 7.32 6.95
N ILE A 112 -10.67 6.13 6.38
CA ILE A 112 -10.21 4.95 7.11
C ILE A 112 -8.98 4.39 6.40
N LEU A 113 -7.90 4.20 7.16
CA LEU A 113 -6.71 3.47 6.74
C LEU A 113 -6.59 2.20 7.57
N ILE A 114 -6.55 1.07 6.89
CA ILE A 114 -6.46 -0.25 7.52
C ILE A 114 -5.58 -1.18 6.68
N SER A 115 -4.80 -2.04 7.33
CA SER A 115 -4.16 -3.17 6.66
C SER A 115 -5.12 -4.36 6.57
N ASP A 116 -5.02 -5.14 5.51
CA ASP A 116 -5.88 -6.31 5.27
C ASP A 116 -5.53 -7.50 6.17
N ASN A 117 -4.27 -7.63 6.57
CA ASN A 117 -3.77 -8.69 7.46
C ASN A 117 -2.46 -8.28 8.15
N GLY A 118 -2.05 -9.10 9.10
CA GLY A 118 -0.77 -8.96 9.79
C GLY A 118 0.43 -9.29 8.91
N SER A 119 1.62 -9.06 9.46
CA SER A 119 2.89 -9.33 8.81
C SER A 119 3.01 -10.79 8.37
N PRO A 120 3.52 -11.09 7.15
CA PRO A 120 3.77 -12.46 6.73
C PRO A 120 4.94 -13.07 7.52
N ARG A 121 4.95 -14.40 7.68
CA ARG A 121 6.17 -15.11 8.11
C ARG A 121 7.25 -14.93 7.06
N GLY A 122 8.50 -14.79 7.50
CA GLY A 122 9.66 -14.81 6.61
C GLY A 122 9.89 -16.19 6.02
N GLN A 123 9.05 -16.60 5.09
CA GLN A 123 9.30 -17.73 4.21
C GLN A 123 9.63 -17.19 2.83
N GLY A 124 10.58 -17.84 2.16
CA GLY A 124 11.01 -17.48 0.83
C GLY A 124 9.82 -17.20 -0.09
N ILE A 125 9.53 -15.93 -0.29
CA ILE A 125 8.61 -15.51 -1.31
C ILE A 125 9.43 -15.53 -2.58
N GLU A 126 9.12 -16.44 -3.48
CA GLU A 126 9.69 -16.43 -4.82
C GLU A 126 9.39 -15.07 -5.45
N CYS A 127 10.40 -14.23 -5.46
CA CYS A 127 10.30 -12.98 -6.21
C CYS A 127 10.43 -13.33 -7.69
N SER A 128 9.34 -13.16 -8.40
CA SER A 128 9.24 -13.44 -9.82
C SER A 128 10.07 -12.54 -10.73
N THR A 129 10.89 -11.68 -10.18
CA THR A 129 11.80 -10.78 -10.90
C THR A 129 13.14 -11.42 -11.27
N GLY A 130 13.29 -12.76 -11.13
CA GLY A 130 14.56 -13.44 -11.39
C GLY A 130 15.60 -13.27 -10.30
N TYR A 131 15.31 -12.49 -9.25
CA TYR A 131 16.06 -12.53 -8.02
C TYR A 131 15.58 -13.76 -7.25
N GLU A 132 16.36 -14.85 -7.28
CA GLU A 132 16.18 -15.96 -6.35
C GLU A 132 16.27 -15.39 -4.92
N TYR A 133 15.12 -15.19 -4.29
CA TYR A 133 15.07 -14.96 -2.87
C TYR A 133 15.46 -16.29 -2.19
N LYS A 134 16.74 -16.48 -2.01
CA LYS A 134 17.25 -17.58 -1.17
C LYS A 134 16.84 -17.22 0.25
N ASP A 135 15.97 -18.04 0.81
CA ASP A 135 15.65 -18.02 2.24
C ASP A 135 16.95 -17.92 3.04
N ARG A 136 17.28 -16.72 3.50
CA ARG A 136 18.41 -16.47 4.38
C ARG A 136 17.97 -16.51 5.83
N GLY A 137 17.05 -17.43 6.14
CA GLY A 137 16.62 -17.71 7.50
C GLY A 137 16.00 -16.50 8.21
N ASN A 138 14.70 -16.52 8.37
CA ASN A 138 13.95 -15.70 9.33
C ASN A 138 13.98 -14.16 9.17
N THR A 139 14.28 -13.61 8.01
CA THR A 139 14.20 -12.17 7.78
C THR A 139 12.81 -11.78 7.27
N THR A 140 11.92 -11.48 8.19
CA THR A 140 10.66 -10.83 7.87
C THR A 140 10.92 -9.40 7.43
N MET A 141 10.31 -8.95 6.33
CA MET A 141 10.38 -7.55 5.91
C MET A 141 9.61 -6.63 6.86
N SER A 142 8.66 -7.18 7.59
CA SER A 142 7.86 -6.53 8.62
C SER A 142 7.78 -7.41 9.88
N SER A 143 7.30 -6.87 10.97
CA SER A 143 7.17 -7.59 12.25
C SER A 143 5.78 -7.37 12.84
N PRO A 144 5.10 -8.43 13.29
CA PRO A 144 3.87 -8.30 14.05
C PRO A 144 4.11 -8.00 15.54
N GLY A 145 5.36 -7.89 15.95
CA GLY A 145 5.72 -7.75 17.38
C GLY A 145 5.07 -6.55 18.05
N PRO A 146 4.67 -6.69 19.33
CA PRO A 146 4.95 -7.81 20.23
C PRO A 146 3.98 -9.00 20.13
N PHE A 147 3.09 -9.02 19.15
CA PHE A 147 2.01 -10.01 19.06
C PHE A 147 2.48 -11.36 18.53
N ARG A 148 1.85 -12.43 19.03
CA ARG A 148 2.05 -13.78 18.55
C ARG A 148 1.36 -14.00 17.21
N GLY A 149 1.98 -14.80 16.33
CA GLY A 149 1.42 -15.18 15.03
C GLY A 149 1.76 -14.19 13.90
N TYR A 150 1.29 -14.51 12.70
CA TYR A 150 1.60 -13.83 11.46
C TYR A 150 0.38 -13.88 10.52
N LYS A 151 0.48 -13.29 9.32
CA LYS A 151 -0.50 -13.47 8.24
C LYS A 151 -0.91 -14.95 8.13
N ALA A 152 -2.21 -15.21 8.00
CA ALA A 152 -2.87 -16.51 7.99
C ALA A 152 -3.00 -17.24 9.36
N ASP A 153 -2.42 -16.71 10.42
CA ASP A 153 -2.70 -17.17 11.78
C ASP A 153 -3.92 -16.41 12.36
N THR A 154 -4.67 -17.05 13.23
CA THR A 154 -5.79 -16.42 13.97
C THR A 154 -5.36 -15.74 15.26
N TYR A 155 -4.05 -15.69 15.54
CA TYR A 155 -3.48 -14.96 16.66
C TYR A 155 -3.39 -13.46 16.36
N GLU A 156 -3.21 -12.65 17.40
CA GLU A 156 -3.10 -11.21 17.35
C GLU A 156 -2.15 -10.69 16.24
N GLY A 157 -0.99 -11.35 16.06
CA GLY A 157 -0.03 -10.95 15.02
C GLY A 157 -0.51 -11.15 13.59
N GLY A 158 -1.57 -11.97 13.40
CA GLY A 158 -2.19 -12.17 12.08
C GLY A 158 -3.39 -11.27 11.81
N ILE A 159 -4.10 -10.85 12.86
CA ILE A 159 -5.39 -10.16 12.76
C ILE A 159 -5.41 -8.74 13.35
N ARG A 160 -4.53 -8.43 14.31
CA ARG A 160 -4.40 -7.10 14.89
C ARG A 160 -3.53 -6.23 14.01
N VAL A 161 -4.19 -5.45 13.16
CA VAL A 161 -3.55 -4.62 12.13
C VAL A 161 -3.61 -3.15 12.50
N PRO A 162 -2.76 -2.29 11.91
CA PRO A 162 -2.91 -0.84 12.01
C PRO A 162 -4.29 -0.40 11.51
N TYR A 163 -4.95 0.43 12.29
CA TYR A 163 -6.24 1.01 11.97
C TYR A 163 -6.25 2.48 12.38
N ILE A 164 -6.51 3.35 11.43
CA ILE A 164 -6.57 4.80 11.66
C ILE A 164 -7.86 5.32 11.06
N MET A 165 -8.58 6.14 11.82
CA MET A 165 -9.75 6.89 11.33
C MET A 165 -9.52 8.38 11.46
N SER A 166 -10.02 9.13 10.49
CA SER A 166 -10.09 10.58 10.53
C SER A 166 -11.43 11.07 10.00
N TRP A 167 -12.13 11.86 10.75
CA TRP A 167 -13.31 12.62 10.34
C TRP A 167 -13.33 13.91 11.15
N PRO A 168 -12.70 14.96 10.65
CA PRO A 168 -12.41 16.15 11.47
C PRO A 168 -13.62 16.80 12.11
N SER A 169 -14.79 16.83 11.44
CA SER A 169 -16.00 17.41 11.99
C SER A 169 -16.70 16.55 13.05
N GLU A 170 -16.45 15.23 13.08
CA GLU A 170 -17.24 14.30 13.89
C GLU A 170 -16.42 13.53 14.93
N LEU A 171 -15.14 13.29 14.69
CA LEU A 171 -14.28 12.48 15.55
C LEU A 171 -13.27 13.34 16.31
N PRO A 172 -13.02 13.04 17.60
CA PRO A 172 -11.98 13.70 18.35
C PRO A 172 -10.59 13.39 17.78
N GLN A 173 -9.72 14.40 17.76
CA GLN A 173 -8.36 14.26 17.26
C GLN A 173 -7.42 13.70 18.34
N GLY A 174 -6.41 12.94 17.91
CA GLY A 174 -5.31 12.47 18.78
C GLY A 174 -5.72 11.40 19.79
N MET A 175 -6.86 10.74 19.60
CA MET A 175 -7.32 9.66 20.47
C MET A 175 -6.67 8.34 20.07
N VAL A 176 -6.31 7.55 21.07
CA VAL A 176 -5.85 6.15 20.91
C VAL A 176 -6.84 5.27 21.66
N TYR A 177 -7.29 4.21 21.02
CA TYR A 177 -8.18 3.20 21.59
C TYR A 177 -7.41 1.87 21.64
N ASP A 178 -7.41 1.23 22.82
CA ASP A 178 -6.77 -0.08 23.07
C ASP A 178 -7.74 -1.24 22.79
#